data_718a52bcda8aefb6cbf7217c28f9f6ad
#
_entry.id   718a52bcda8aefb6cbf7217c28f9f6ad
#
_cell.length_a   1.000
_cell.length_b   1.000
_cell.length_c   1.000
_cell.angle_alpha   90.00
_cell.angle_beta   90.00
_cell.angle_gamma   90.00
#
_symmetry.space_group_name_H-M   'P 1'
#
loop_
_entity.id
_entity.type
_entity.pdbx_description
1 polymer ?
#
loop_
_entity_poly.entity_id
_entity_poly.type
_entity_poly.pdbx_seq_one_letter_code
_entity_poly.pdbx_strand_id
1 'polypeptide(L)'
;MELIQDALCEQIVSAAERLAQGKDPGKLTVRDILKEMGITNRVFYNRFHSIEEVLSILYVRSVSAVRKSLSIPWDGTTGFEDHVRAVAVRTLELTYDSRGNLCRYVFEADSLSSSNFQWWTAEIKKLIAEGEKIGYFREALDEDAVSYSIWCFIRGFAADAIARKLPRETAVNQFAYGFGCFLKGLRA
;
A
#
# COMPACT_ATOMS: atom_id res chain seq x y z
N MET A 1 -31.86 9.66 -5.90
CA MET A 1 -31.44 10.33 -7.15
C MET A 1 -30.26 9.53 -7.68
N GLU A 2 -30.32 9.13 -8.92
CA GLU A 2 -29.24 8.36 -9.54
C GLU A 2 -28.01 9.27 -9.73
N LEU A 3 -26.82 8.81 -9.35
CA LEU A 3 -25.59 9.58 -9.47
C LEU A 3 -25.11 9.61 -10.92
N ILE A 4 -24.63 10.77 -11.36
CA ILE A 4 -24.03 10.93 -12.68
C ILE A 4 -22.63 10.33 -12.67
N GLN A 5 -22.35 9.46 -13.64
CA GLN A 5 -21.02 8.90 -13.88
C GLN A 5 -20.47 9.49 -15.19
N ASP A 6 -19.56 10.44 -15.08
CA ASP A 6 -18.97 11.16 -16.20
C ASP A 6 -17.47 11.48 -15.97
N ALA A 7 -16.83 12.11 -16.96
CA ALA A 7 -15.43 12.52 -16.85
C ALA A 7 -15.16 13.48 -15.69
N LEU A 8 -16.16 14.19 -15.21
CA LEU A 8 -16.00 15.11 -14.06
C LEU A 8 -15.82 14.34 -12.74
N CYS A 9 -16.33 13.09 -12.62
CA CYS A 9 -16.05 12.22 -11.49
C CYS A 9 -14.54 11.98 -11.34
N GLU A 10 -13.88 11.68 -12.46
CA GLU A 10 -12.41 11.49 -12.47
C GLU A 10 -11.65 12.77 -12.11
N GLN A 11 -12.12 13.90 -12.57
CA GLN A 11 -11.52 15.20 -12.23
C GLN A 11 -11.68 15.53 -10.74
N ILE A 12 -12.81 15.19 -10.14
CA ILE A 12 -13.06 15.36 -8.68
C ILE A 12 -12.11 14.48 -7.88
N VAL A 13 -11.97 13.20 -8.25
CA VAL A 13 -11.05 12.27 -7.60
C VAL A 13 -9.60 12.75 -7.74
N SER A 14 -9.20 13.20 -8.93
CA SER A 14 -7.86 13.74 -9.18
C SER A 14 -7.58 15.02 -8.40
N ALA A 15 -8.59 15.89 -8.22
CA ALA A 15 -8.48 17.08 -7.37
C ALA A 15 -8.27 16.70 -5.90
N ALA A 16 -9.03 15.72 -5.40
CA ALA A 16 -8.85 15.20 -4.05
C ALA A 16 -7.45 14.60 -3.84
N GLU A 17 -6.92 13.87 -4.83
CA GLU A 17 -5.56 13.33 -4.79
C GLU A 17 -4.50 14.43 -4.69
N ARG A 18 -4.60 15.48 -5.51
CA ARG A 18 -3.69 16.65 -5.42
C ARG A 18 -3.75 17.33 -4.05
N LEU A 19 -4.95 17.56 -3.53
CA LEU A 19 -5.14 18.15 -2.21
C LEU A 19 -4.57 17.29 -1.08
N ALA A 20 -4.69 15.96 -1.18
CA ALA A 20 -4.13 15.00 -0.23
C ALA A 20 -2.59 15.02 -0.16
N GLN A 21 -1.92 15.63 -1.13
CA GLN A 21 -0.46 15.81 -1.08
C GLN A 21 -0.01 16.86 -0.06
N GLY A 22 -0.80 17.90 0.12
CA GLY A 22 -0.49 19.00 1.03
C GLY A 22 -1.32 19.02 2.31
N LYS A 23 -2.41 18.25 2.38
CA LYS A 23 -3.36 18.20 3.49
C LYS A 23 -3.63 16.76 3.88
N ASP A 24 -3.82 16.52 5.17
CA ASP A 24 -4.26 15.22 5.70
C ASP A 24 -5.59 14.82 5.02
N PRO A 25 -5.66 13.67 4.31
CA PRO A 25 -6.89 13.23 3.65
C PRO A 25 -8.08 13.11 4.60
N GLY A 26 -7.87 12.67 5.85
CA GLY A 26 -8.91 12.62 6.87
C GLY A 26 -9.48 13.99 7.27
N LYS A 27 -8.84 15.09 6.84
CA LYS A 27 -9.29 16.47 7.05
C LYS A 27 -9.76 17.15 5.76
N LEU A 28 -9.77 16.43 4.64
CA LEU A 28 -10.33 16.93 3.40
C LEU A 28 -11.83 17.03 3.50
N THR A 29 -12.36 18.13 2.94
CA THR A 29 -13.80 18.40 2.91
C THR A 29 -14.28 18.60 1.47
N VAL A 30 -15.56 18.42 1.24
CA VAL A 30 -16.19 18.78 -0.03
C VAL A 30 -15.85 20.23 -0.42
N ARG A 31 -15.85 21.15 0.54
CA ARG A 31 -15.54 22.57 0.30
C ARG A 31 -14.13 22.79 -0.26
N ASP A 32 -13.16 21.98 0.14
CA ASP A 32 -11.79 22.05 -0.41
C ASP A 32 -11.81 21.72 -1.91
N ILE A 33 -12.53 20.64 -2.29
CA ILE A 33 -12.68 20.23 -3.69
C ILE A 33 -13.41 21.29 -4.51
N LEU A 34 -14.53 21.84 -3.97
CA LEU A 34 -15.29 22.88 -4.64
C LEU A 34 -14.42 24.10 -4.95
N LYS A 35 -13.59 24.49 -3.98
CA LYS A 35 -12.66 25.62 -4.12
C LYS A 35 -11.56 25.33 -5.15
N GLU A 36 -10.97 24.14 -5.10
CA GLU A 36 -9.90 23.71 -6.01
C GLU A 36 -10.37 23.69 -7.47
N MET A 37 -11.61 23.25 -7.70
CA MET A 37 -12.14 23.03 -9.05
C MET A 37 -13.03 24.18 -9.57
N GLY A 38 -13.43 25.12 -8.71
CA GLY A 38 -14.38 26.17 -9.08
C GLY A 38 -15.79 25.63 -9.37
N ILE A 39 -16.18 24.50 -8.75
CA ILE A 39 -17.51 23.89 -8.96
C ILE A 39 -18.45 24.18 -7.78
N THR A 40 -19.74 23.93 -8.00
CA THR A 40 -20.79 24.15 -6.98
C THR A 40 -21.12 22.87 -6.22
N ASN A 41 -21.75 23.01 -5.04
CA ASN A 41 -22.27 21.87 -4.27
C ASN A 41 -23.14 20.94 -5.13
N ARG A 42 -24.04 21.51 -5.96
CA ARG A 42 -24.91 20.72 -6.83
C ARG A 42 -24.13 19.85 -7.79
N VAL A 43 -23.04 20.36 -8.35
CA VAL A 43 -22.18 19.60 -9.28
C VAL A 43 -21.53 18.43 -8.59
N PHE A 44 -21.04 18.62 -7.36
CA PHE A 44 -20.45 17.56 -6.56
C PHE A 44 -21.49 16.51 -6.16
N TYR A 45 -22.57 16.91 -5.49
CA TYR A 45 -23.57 15.98 -4.95
C TYR A 45 -24.43 15.27 -5.99
N ASN A 46 -24.38 15.70 -7.24
CA ASN A 46 -24.94 14.93 -8.35
C ASN A 46 -24.07 13.70 -8.70
N ARG A 47 -22.82 13.60 -8.18
CA ARG A 47 -21.83 12.57 -8.54
C ARG A 47 -21.34 11.73 -7.37
N PHE A 48 -21.28 12.33 -6.20
CA PHE A 48 -20.82 11.68 -4.97
C PHE A 48 -21.73 12.06 -3.80
N HIS A 49 -22.03 11.09 -2.92
CA HIS A 49 -22.84 11.37 -1.75
C HIS A 49 -22.03 12.10 -0.66
N SER A 50 -20.73 11.85 -0.59
CA SER A 50 -19.87 12.40 0.44
C SER A 50 -18.39 12.46 0.02
N ILE A 51 -17.55 13.09 0.85
CA ILE A 51 -16.10 13.11 0.65
C ILE A 51 -15.49 11.73 0.90
N GLU A 52 -16.06 10.95 1.82
CA GLU A 52 -15.61 9.60 2.15
C GLU A 52 -15.69 8.66 0.94
N GLU A 53 -16.71 8.84 0.09
CA GLU A 53 -16.85 8.10 -1.16
C GLU A 53 -15.68 8.39 -2.12
N VAL A 54 -15.30 9.66 -2.26
CA VAL A 54 -14.14 10.08 -3.07
C VAL A 54 -12.85 9.53 -2.49
N LEU A 55 -12.67 9.61 -1.17
CA LEU A 55 -11.48 9.08 -0.48
C LEU A 55 -11.39 7.55 -0.56
N SER A 56 -12.53 6.85 -0.55
CA SER A 56 -12.59 5.39 -0.76
C SER A 56 -12.07 5.00 -2.16
N ILE A 57 -12.39 5.78 -3.19
CA ILE A 57 -11.86 5.55 -4.54
C ILE A 57 -10.33 5.75 -4.57
N LEU A 58 -9.82 6.80 -3.93
CA LEU A 58 -8.38 7.02 -3.81
C LEU A 58 -7.68 5.86 -3.10
N TYR A 59 -8.26 5.37 -2.00
CA TYR A 59 -7.76 4.21 -1.28
C TYR A 59 -7.68 2.98 -2.19
N VAL A 60 -8.78 2.62 -2.85
CA VAL A 60 -8.83 1.45 -3.76
C VAL A 60 -7.80 1.55 -4.88
N ARG A 61 -7.62 2.74 -5.48
CA ARG A 61 -6.61 2.96 -6.53
C ARG A 61 -5.19 2.77 -6.00
N SER A 62 -4.88 3.35 -4.84
CA SER A 62 -3.56 3.22 -4.21
C SER A 62 -3.24 1.77 -3.89
N VAL A 63 -4.17 1.05 -3.26
CA VAL A 63 -4.01 -0.38 -2.94
C VAL A 63 -3.87 -1.22 -4.21
N SER A 64 -4.67 -0.96 -5.24
CA SER A 64 -4.61 -1.70 -6.51
C SER A 64 -3.28 -1.50 -7.24
N ALA A 65 -2.75 -0.28 -7.24
CA ALA A 65 -1.44 0.02 -7.83
C ALA A 65 -0.32 -0.74 -7.10
N VAL A 66 -0.34 -0.75 -5.77
CA VAL A 66 0.59 -1.52 -4.94
C VAL A 66 0.49 -3.00 -5.25
N ARG A 67 -0.72 -3.58 -5.21
CA ARG A 67 -0.94 -5.01 -5.51
C ARG A 67 -0.41 -5.39 -6.89
N LYS A 68 -0.70 -4.60 -7.91
CA LYS A 68 -0.22 -4.85 -9.28
C LYS A 68 1.31 -4.86 -9.39
N SER A 69 1.99 -3.97 -8.65
CA SER A 69 3.46 -3.88 -8.70
C SER A 69 4.17 -5.01 -7.93
N LEU A 70 3.45 -5.71 -7.06
CA LEU A 70 3.98 -6.76 -6.18
C LEU A 70 3.61 -8.17 -6.65
N SER A 71 2.59 -8.32 -7.49
CA SER A 71 2.17 -9.61 -8.08
C SER A 71 3.11 -10.02 -9.23
N ILE A 72 4.43 -9.96 -9.02
CA ILE A 72 5.42 -10.41 -9.99
C ILE A 72 5.93 -11.78 -9.55
N PRO A 73 5.55 -12.87 -10.24
CA PRO A 73 6.06 -14.20 -9.93
C PRO A 73 7.58 -14.24 -10.08
N TRP A 74 8.23 -15.03 -9.25
CA TRP A 74 9.65 -15.35 -9.47
C TRP A 74 9.79 -16.19 -10.73
N ASP A 75 10.66 -15.75 -11.63
CA ASP A 75 10.88 -16.35 -12.95
C ASP A 75 12.14 -17.22 -13.01
N GLY A 76 12.87 -17.34 -11.89
CA GLY A 76 14.12 -18.09 -11.79
C GLY A 76 15.35 -17.37 -12.38
N THR A 77 15.22 -16.16 -12.91
CA THR A 77 16.35 -15.42 -13.51
C THR A 77 17.25 -14.74 -12.48
N THR A 78 16.72 -14.45 -11.31
CA THR A 78 17.44 -13.86 -10.17
C THR A 78 17.46 -14.85 -9.00
N GLY A 79 18.36 -14.64 -8.03
CA GLY A 79 18.34 -15.38 -6.78
C GLY A 79 16.99 -15.19 -6.07
N PHE A 80 16.42 -16.28 -5.53
CA PHE A 80 15.12 -16.24 -4.86
C PHE A 80 15.10 -15.22 -3.71
N GLU A 81 16.16 -15.17 -2.89
CA GLU A 81 16.29 -14.17 -1.81
C GLU A 81 16.26 -12.75 -2.35
N ASP A 82 16.96 -12.49 -3.45
CA ASP A 82 17.01 -11.17 -4.06
C ASP A 82 15.65 -10.75 -4.59
N HIS A 83 14.90 -11.69 -5.19
CA HIS A 83 13.53 -11.46 -5.62
C HIS A 83 12.61 -11.10 -4.44
N VAL A 84 12.58 -11.92 -3.39
CA VAL A 84 11.74 -11.68 -2.20
C VAL A 84 12.09 -10.35 -1.54
N ARG A 85 13.39 -10.05 -1.43
CA ARG A 85 13.87 -8.79 -0.87
C ARG A 85 13.47 -7.60 -1.75
N ALA A 86 13.59 -7.71 -3.08
CA ALA A 86 13.19 -6.66 -4.01
C ALA A 86 11.70 -6.35 -3.92
N VAL A 87 10.83 -7.37 -3.84
CA VAL A 87 9.38 -7.19 -3.64
C VAL A 87 9.08 -6.45 -2.33
N ALA A 88 9.73 -6.85 -1.22
CA ALA A 88 9.54 -6.21 0.06
C ALA A 88 10.04 -4.75 0.08
N VAL A 89 11.23 -4.49 -0.49
CA VAL A 89 11.77 -3.13 -0.65
C VAL A 89 10.86 -2.28 -1.51
N ARG A 90 10.36 -2.83 -2.62
CA ARG A 90 9.42 -2.11 -3.50
C ARG A 90 8.15 -1.70 -2.78
N THR A 91 7.64 -2.55 -1.88
CA THR A 91 6.48 -2.20 -1.03
C THR A 91 6.76 -0.95 -0.18
N LEU A 92 7.95 -0.89 0.45
CA LEU A 92 8.35 0.28 1.21
C LEU A 92 8.51 1.52 0.32
N GLU A 93 9.15 1.40 -0.85
CA GLU A 93 9.33 2.50 -1.78
C GLU A 93 8.02 3.10 -2.25
N LEU A 94 7.02 2.26 -2.57
CA LEU A 94 5.68 2.72 -2.93
C LEU A 94 5.03 3.54 -1.82
N THR A 95 5.34 3.23 -0.56
CA THR A 95 4.90 4.04 0.58
C THR A 95 5.49 5.45 0.54
N TYR A 96 6.72 5.61 0.10
CA TYR A 96 7.35 6.92 -0.10
C TYR A 96 6.85 7.62 -1.36
N ASP A 97 6.61 6.88 -2.45
CA ASP A 97 6.12 7.41 -3.71
C ASP A 97 4.69 7.96 -3.61
N SER A 98 3.83 7.37 -2.78
CA SER A 98 2.43 7.77 -2.58
C SER A 98 2.25 9.01 -1.68
N ARG A 99 3.31 9.78 -1.46
CA ARG A 99 3.30 11.09 -0.78
C ARG A 99 2.65 11.08 0.62
N GLY A 100 3.47 11.10 1.63
CA GLY A 100 3.30 11.05 3.08
C GLY A 100 1.89 11.04 3.73
N ASN A 101 1.02 12.00 3.40
CA ASN A 101 -0.31 12.10 4.01
C ASN A 101 -1.30 11.05 3.47
N LEU A 102 -1.27 10.78 2.16
CA LEU A 102 -2.13 9.77 1.55
C LEU A 102 -1.72 8.37 2.02
N CYS A 103 -0.42 8.12 2.16
CA CYS A 103 0.09 6.88 2.73
C CYS A 103 -0.38 6.63 4.15
N ARG A 104 -0.33 7.64 5.00
CA ARG A 104 -0.82 7.49 6.37
C ARG A 104 -2.31 7.17 6.38
N TYR A 105 -3.11 7.87 5.58
CA TYR A 105 -4.55 7.63 5.45
C TYR A 105 -4.83 6.20 4.93
N VAL A 106 -4.15 5.78 3.85
CA VAL A 106 -4.26 4.42 3.30
C VAL A 106 -3.84 3.39 4.35
N PHE A 107 -2.78 3.66 5.10
CA PHE A 107 -2.28 2.77 6.13
C PHE A 107 -3.28 2.62 7.29
N GLU A 108 -3.89 3.70 7.75
CA GLU A 108 -4.92 3.68 8.81
C GLU A 108 -6.18 2.95 8.34
N ALA A 109 -6.69 3.29 7.15
CA ALA A 109 -7.85 2.63 6.54
C ALA A 109 -7.59 1.13 6.30
N ASP A 110 -6.38 0.78 5.89
CA ASP A 110 -5.94 -0.59 5.62
C ASP A 110 -5.86 -1.45 6.89
N SER A 111 -5.53 -0.84 8.03
CA SER A 111 -5.52 -1.53 9.33
C SER A 111 -6.88 -2.09 9.71
N LEU A 112 -7.96 -1.51 9.19
CA LEU A 112 -9.33 -1.93 9.40
C LEU A 112 -9.86 -2.85 8.28
N SER A 113 -9.09 -3.00 7.19
CA SER A 113 -9.50 -3.79 6.02
C SER A 113 -9.03 -5.24 6.13
N SER A 114 -9.93 -6.14 6.54
CA SER A 114 -9.66 -7.59 6.53
C SER A 114 -9.34 -8.13 5.14
N SER A 115 -9.95 -7.59 4.08
CA SER A 115 -9.72 -8.05 2.69
C SER A 115 -8.30 -7.75 2.20
N ASN A 116 -7.72 -6.63 2.60
CA ASN A 116 -6.36 -6.30 2.22
C ASN A 116 -5.34 -7.15 3.00
N PHE A 117 -5.57 -7.33 4.30
CA PHE A 117 -4.79 -8.26 5.12
C PHE A 117 -4.78 -9.68 4.54
N GLN A 118 -5.96 -10.22 4.19
CA GLN A 118 -6.10 -11.56 3.60
C GLN A 118 -5.35 -11.66 2.27
N TRP A 119 -5.44 -10.64 1.42
CA TRP A 119 -4.71 -10.62 0.16
C TRP A 119 -3.19 -10.68 0.38
N TRP A 120 -2.67 -9.81 1.26
CA TRP A 120 -1.23 -9.75 1.54
C TRP A 120 -0.69 -11.06 2.12
N THR A 121 -1.37 -11.62 3.11
CA THR A 121 -0.93 -12.87 3.73
C THR A 121 -0.99 -14.02 2.73
N ALA A 122 -1.98 -14.06 1.84
CA ALA A 122 -2.06 -15.04 0.77
C ALA A 122 -0.88 -14.92 -0.23
N GLU A 123 -0.49 -13.72 -0.64
CA GLU A 123 0.66 -13.52 -1.52
C GLU A 123 1.99 -13.90 -0.84
N ILE A 124 2.16 -13.55 0.44
CA ILE A 124 3.34 -13.95 1.21
C ILE A 124 3.43 -15.48 1.34
N LYS A 125 2.31 -16.16 1.61
CA LYS A 125 2.27 -17.63 1.65
C LYS A 125 2.69 -18.29 0.35
N LYS A 126 2.30 -17.73 -0.80
CA LYS A 126 2.77 -18.23 -2.11
C LYS A 126 4.30 -18.15 -2.23
N LEU A 127 4.90 -17.05 -1.76
CA LEU A 127 6.37 -16.92 -1.75
C LEU A 127 7.02 -17.89 -0.78
N ILE A 128 6.41 -18.16 0.38
CA ILE A 128 6.92 -19.16 1.34
C ILE A 128 6.89 -20.55 0.70
N ALA A 129 5.74 -20.95 0.15
CA ALA A 129 5.58 -22.25 -0.49
C ALA A 129 6.55 -22.46 -1.67
N GLU A 130 6.79 -21.43 -2.49
CA GLU A 130 7.78 -21.51 -3.57
C GLU A 130 9.20 -21.64 -3.01
N GLY A 131 9.53 -20.90 -1.95
CA GLY A 131 10.83 -21.00 -1.28
C GLY A 131 11.08 -22.37 -0.64
N GLU A 132 10.08 -23.02 -0.04
CA GLU A 132 10.17 -24.39 0.46
C GLU A 132 10.36 -25.38 -0.69
N LYS A 133 9.57 -25.26 -1.75
CA LYS A 133 9.66 -26.14 -2.94
C LYS A 133 11.04 -26.15 -3.59
N ILE A 134 11.74 -25.02 -3.62
CA ILE A 134 13.10 -24.93 -4.17
C ILE A 134 14.21 -25.18 -3.14
N GLY A 135 13.85 -25.52 -1.89
CA GLY A 135 14.80 -25.77 -0.80
C GLY A 135 15.52 -24.52 -0.27
N TYR A 136 14.99 -23.33 -0.53
CA TYR A 136 15.54 -22.08 0.03
C TYR A 136 15.11 -21.88 1.49
N PHE A 137 13.82 -22.09 1.80
CA PHE A 137 13.31 -22.09 3.15
C PHE A 137 13.33 -23.51 3.74
N ARG A 138 13.49 -23.60 5.06
CA ARG A 138 13.37 -24.87 5.77
C ARG A 138 11.95 -25.43 5.65
N GLU A 139 11.83 -26.74 5.60
CA GLU A 139 10.56 -27.43 5.58
C GLU A 139 9.74 -27.21 6.86
N ALA A 140 8.43 -27.34 6.75
CA ALA A 140 7.47 -27.26 7.86
C ALA A 140 7.48 -25.93 8.62
N LEU A 141 7.65 -24.82 7.91
CA LEU A 141 7.38 -23.51 8.47
C LEU A 141 5.89 -23.38 8.84
N ASP A 142 5.61 -22.73 9.95
CA ASP A 142 4.25 -22.24 10.23
C ASP A 142 3.95 -21.08 9.28
N GLU A 143 3.35 -21.38 8.12
CA GLU A 143 3.06 -20.39 7.08
C GLU A 143 2.19 -19.23 7.59
N ASP A 144 1.24 -19.51 8.52
CA ASP A 144 0.40 -18.47 9.11
C ASP A 144 1.22 -17.53 9.97
N ALA A 145 2.03 -18.06 10.86
CA ALA A 145 2.88 -17.27 11.74
C ALA A 145 3.94 -16.48 10.97
N VAL A 146 4.60 -17.10 9.98
CA VAL A 146 5.63 -16.46 9.16
C VAL A 146 5.04 -15.37 8.27
N SER A 147 3.91 -15.64 7.58
CA SER A 147 3.27 -14.64 6.72
C SER A 147 2.78 -13.44 7.52
N TYR A 148 2.22 -13.66 8.70
CA TYR A 148 1.81 -12.58 9.60
C TYR A 148 3.00 -11.78 10.11
N SER A 149 4.11 -12.44 10.47
CA SER A 149 5.33 -11.78 10.93
C SER A 149 5.96 -10.90 9.84
N ILE A 150 6.01 -11.38 8.60
CA ILE A 150 6.48 -10.61 7.44
C ILE A 150 5.57 -9.39 7.22
N TRP A 151 4.25 -9.59 7.26
CA TRP A 151 3.28 -8.51 7.15
C TRP A 151 3.49 -7.43 8.21
N CYS A 152 3.64 -7.83 9.48
CA CYS A 152 3.90 -6.91 10.59
C CYS A 152 5.23 -6.18 10.44
N PHE A 153 6.28 -6.87 9.99
CA PHE A 153 7.60 -6.26 9.78
C PHE A 153 7.53 -5.15 8.72
N ILE A 154 6.95 -5.46 7.55
CA ILE A 154 6.85 -4.49 6.44
C ILE A 154 6.01 -3.29 6.88
N ARG A 155 4.85 -3.53 7.46
CA ARG A 155 3.93 -2.46 7.88
C ARG A 155 4.47 -1.61 9.02
N GLY A 156 4.98 -2.25 10.05
CA GLY A 156 5.51 -1.54 11.21
C GLY A 156 6.70 -0.67 10.84
N PHE A 157 7.61 -1.19 10.02
CA PHE A 157 8.75 -0.42 9.54
C PHE A 157 8.31 0.78 8.68
N ALA A 158 7.40 0.57 7.73
CA ALA A 158 6.89 1.64 6.87
C ALA A 158 6.20 2.74 7.68
N ALA A 159 5.36 2.36 8.66
CA ALA A 159 4.65 3.32 9.52
C ALA A 159 5.63 4.16 10.34
N ASP A 160 6.62 3.54 10.99
CA ASP A 160 7.60 4.24 11.83
C ASP A 160 8.50 5.14 10.99
N ALA A 161 8.98 4.65 9.83
CA ALA A 161 9.82 5.42 8.92
C ALA A 161 9.12 6.71 8.44
N ILE A 162 7.83 6.62 8.07
CA ILE A 162 7.03 7.79 7.68
C ILE A 162 6.78 8.72 8.88
N ALA A 163 6.41 8.18 10.04
CA ALA A 163 6.14 8.97 11.24
C ALA A 163 7.37 9.77 11.68
N ARG A 164 8.55 9.17 11.60
CA ARG A 164 9.84 9.81 11.92
C ARG A 164 10.42 10.64 10.77
N LYS A 165 9.77 10.65 9.60
CA LYS A 165 10.26 11.36 8.41
C LYS A 165 11.68 10.93 8.00
N LEU A 166 11.98 9.65 8.09
CA LEU A 166 13.29 9.14 7.66
C LEU A 166 13.48 9.44 6.18
N PRO A 167 14.68 9.85 5.75
CA PRO A 167 15.00 9.96 4.33
C PRO A 167 14.80 8.61 3.65
N ARG A 168 14.22 8.61 2.42
CA ARG A 168 13.91 7.38 1.66
C ARG A 168 15.09 6.41 1.59
N GLU A 169 16.26 6.91 1.21
CA GLU A 169 17.46 6.07 1.06
C GLU A 169 17.85 5.40 2.40
N THR A 170 17.81 6.16 3.49
CA THR A 170 18.08 5.62 4.83
C THR A 170 17.09 4.54 5.20
N ALA A 171 15.78 4.77 4.98
CA ALA A 171 14.74 3.82 5.28
C ALA A 171 14.88 2.54 4.44
N VAL A 172 15.13 2.66 3.14
CA VAL A 172 15.32 1.51 2.24
C VAL A 172 16.52 0.68 2.67
N ASN A 173 17.66 1.30 2.97
CA ASN A 173 18.87 0.58 3.39
C ASN A 173 18.68 -0.16 4.72
N GLN A 174 18.08 0.50 5.71
CA GLN A 174 17.81 -0.13 7.01
C GLN A 174 16.78 -1.26 6.91
N PHE A 175 15.72 -1.05 6.12
CA PHE A 175 14.70 -2.06 5.85
C PHE A 175 15.31 -3.29 5.17
N ALA A 176 16.05 -3.09 4.09
CA ALA A 176 16.66 -4.18 3.32
C ALA A 176 17.62 -5.01 4.18
N TYR A 177 18.40 -4.35 5.05
CA TYR A 177 19.28 -5.03 6.00
C TYR A 177 18.48 -5.88 7.00
N GLY A 178 17.51 -5.27 7.70
CA GLY A 178 16.71 -5.96 8.71
C GLY A 178 15.87 -7.09 8.13
N PHE A 179 15.26 -6.87 6.96
CA PHE A 179 14.50 -7.90 6.26
C PHE A 179 15.39 -9.05 5.78
N GLY A 180 16.60 -8.76 5.30
CA GLY A 180 17.59 -9.79 4.97
C GLY A 180 18.00 -10.65 6.17
N CYS A 181 18.14 -10.04 7.37
CA CYS A 181 18.38 -10.80 8.60
C CYS A 181 17.17 -11.70 8.96
N PHE A 182 15.95 -11.21 8.77
CA PHE A 182 14.74 -11.99 8.97
C PHE A 182 14.69 -13.20 8.02
N LEU A 183 14.92 -13.01 6.72
CA LEU A 183 14.93 -14.08 5.74
C LEU A 183 15.98 -15.15 6.05
N LYS A 184 17.18 -14.77 6.49
CA LYS A 184 18.23 -15.72 6.91
C LYS A 184 17.77 -16.64 8.04
N GLY A 185 16.92 -16.16 8.94
CA GLY A 185 16.33 -16.96 10.02
C GLY A 185 15.33 -18.03 9.54
N LEU A 186 14.83 -17.92 8.28
CA LEU A 186 13.91 -18.89 7.67
C LEU A 186 14.59 -19.89 6.75
N ARG A 187 15.87 -19.74 6.48
CA ARG A 187 16.63 -20.63 5.56
C ARG A 187 16.67 -22.08 6.03
N ALA A 188 16.77 -22.97 5.04
CA ALA A 188 17.06 -24.38 5.23
C ALA A 188 18.49 -24.60 5.77
#